data_c91323be4f6442d24423f5f2472b7e8f
#
_entry.id   c91323be4f6442d24423f5f2472b7e8f
#
_cell.length_a   1.000
_cell.length_b   1.000
_cell.length_c   1.000
_cell.angle_alpha   90.00
_cell.angle_beta   90.00
_cell.angle_gamma   90.00
#
_symmetry.space_group_name_H-M   'P 1'
#
loop_
_entity.id
_entity.type
_entity.pdbx_description
1 polymer ?
#
loop_
_entity_poly.entity_id
_entity_poly.type
_entity_poly.pdbx_seq_one_letter_code
_entity_poly.pdbx_strand_id
1 'polypeptide(L)'
;MVIPGPTSVTIPAQTSSLSWIVGGRYNPAGEIYDENGEFIKFYENQVDDYNQNHFQFHWNQKLSVKWDFSLGLNYTRGYGFYEEYNNDQSFSSLILEDIEIGDTKINTTDNVTQKWLDNDFYVTTFSFQKKSINNKIIIGGSFSRYIGDHYGSLIWSKFSSNAQPNHRFYYTLGEKSDANIFLKTTFLIKNYFSFFTDIQYRYVKYDLKGTLNGPIDTNVNEKFNFFNPKAGVNLFINKSSIAYLSVAVANREPNKTDYDNGSPKSEKLTDFELGYKYSSSNINLNLNIYHMLYDDQLVLTGELDEVGFPIRKNVGDSYRTGVELESFFKINSRLQWLNNISFSKNINKEFYFKRDGIL
;
A
#
# COMPACT_ATOMS: atom_id res chain seq x y z
N MET A 1 -2.18 29.95 -1.26
CA MET A 1 -2.63 29.02 -2.30
C MET A 1 -2.92 27.70 -1.58
N VAL A 2 -4.20 27.44 -1.32
CA VAL A 2 -4.64 26.24 -0.59
C VAL A 2 -4.65 25.10 -1.59
N ILE A 3 -3.80 24.11 -1.40
CA ILE A 3 -3.82 22.85 -2.18
C ILE A 3 -4.96 22.01 -1.59
N PRO A 4 -5.98 21.62 -2.39
CA PRO A 4 -6.99 20.71 -1.88
C PRO A 4 -6.33 19.38 -1.52
N GLY A 5 -6.61 18.87 -0.33
CA GLY A 5 -6.17 17.56 0.13
C GLY A 5 -6.70 16.44 -0.79
N PRO A 6 -6.06 15.26 -0.77
CA PRO A 6 -6.48 14.15 -1.61
C PRO A 6 -7.91 13.76 -1.26
N THR A 7 -8.77 13.82 -2.27
CA THR A 7 -10.10 13.23 -2.22
C THR A 7 -9.96 11.75 -1.85
N SER A 8 -10.68 11.31 -0.85
CA SER A 8 -10.77 9.93 -0.42
C SER A 8 -10.98 9.01 -1.62
N VAL A 9 -10.00 8.15 -1.91
CA VAL A 9 -10.17 7.06 -2.86
C VAL A 9 -10.99 5.99 -2.14
N THR A 10 -12.29 5.99 -2.39
CA THR A 10 -13.16 4.87 -2.02
C THR A 10 -12.82 3.73 -2.97
N ILE A 11 -12.13 2.69 -2.47
CA ILE A 11 -11.99 1.44 -3.20
C ILE A 11 -13.38 0.80 -3.19
N PRO A 12 -14.05 0.59 -4.35
CA PRO A 12 -15.33 -0.11 -4.35
C PRO A 12 -15.07 -1.56 -3.96
N ALA A 13 -15.61 -2.00 -2.83
CA ALA A 13 -15.87 -3.41 -2.62
C ALA A 13 -16.69 -3.92 -3.82
N GLN A 14 -16.40 -5.11 -4.31
CA GLN A 14 -17.21 -5.76 -5.35
C GLN A 14 -18.60 -6.04 -4.76
N THR A 15 -19.47 -5.07 -4.87
CA THR A 15 -20.87 -5.22 -4.53
C THR A 15 -21.64 -5.48 -5.82
N SER A 16 -22.60 -6.39 -5.75
CA SER A 16 -23.55 -6.66 -6.83
C SER A 16 -24.12 -5.35 -7.40
N SER A 17 -24.34 -5.30 -8.70
CA SER A 17 -24.77 -4.12 -9.48
C SER A 17 -26.03 -3.38 -8.99
N LEU A 18 -26.72 -3.89 -7.98
CA LEU A 18 -27.95 -3.30 -7.40
C LEU A 18 -27.69 -2.25 -6.31
N SER A 19 -26.52 -2.25 -5.66
CA SER A 19 -26.21 -1.33 -4.56
C SER A 19 -26.00 0.13 -4.98
N TRP A 20 -25.71 0.38 -6.26
CA TRP A 20 -25.49 1.71 -6.82
C TRP A 20 -26.78 2.52 -7.03
N ILE A 21 -27.92 1.85 -7.05
CA ILE A 21 -29.22 2.47 -7.42
C ILE A 21 -29.89 3.15 -6.22
N VAL A 22 -29.54 2.78 -4.98
CA VAL A 22 -30.30 3.20 -3.79
C VAL A 22 -29.63 4.31 -2.98
N GLY A 23 -28.40 4.74 -3.33
CA GLY A 23 -27.74 5.89 -2.66
C GLY A 23 -27.48 5.73 -1.15
N GLY A 24 -27.56 4.51 -0.62
CA GLY A 24 -27.29 4.17 0.76
C GLY A 24 -25.85 3.75 0.98
N ARG A 25 -25.29 4.05 2.13
CA ARG A 25 -24.04 3.46 2.60
C ARG A 25 -24.32 2.01 2.96
N TYR A 26 -23.86 1.09 2.10
CA TYR A 26 -23.95 -0.34 2.37
C TYR A 26 -22.68 -0.81 3.09
N ASN A 27 -22.87 -1.44 4.25
CA ASN A 27 -21.79 -2.08 4.99
C ASN A 27 -22.20 -3.53 5.32
N PRO A 28 -21.61 -4.55 4.65
CA PRO A 28 -21.95 -5.95 4.90
C PRO A 28 -21.64 -6.40 6.33
N ALA A 29 -20.70 -5.74 7.03
CA ALA A 29 -20.35 -6.06 8.41
C ALA A 29 -21.44 -5.74 9.43
N GLY A 30 -22.56 -5.17 9.02
CA GLY A 30 -23.70 -4.86 9.88
C GLY A 30 -24.96 -5.64 9.56
N GLU A 31 -24.91 -6.63 8.69
CA GLU A 31 -26.05 -7.45 8.38
C GLU A 31 -26.37 -8.43 9.49
N ILE A 32 -27.66 -8.48 9.88
CA ILE A 32 -28.19 -9.43 10.88
C ILE A 32 -29.07 -10.43 10.14
N TYR A 33 -28.81 -11.71 10.36
CA TYR A 33 -29.51 -12.83 9.75
C TYR A 33 -30.28 -13.63 10.81
N ASP A 34 -31.35 -14.31 10.40
CA ASP A 34 -32.08 -15.27 11.24
C ASP A 34 -31.38 -16.64 11.23
N GLU A 35 -31.97 -17.60 11.97
CA GLU A 35 -31.45 -18.99 12.08
C GLU A 35 -31.47 -19.75 10.74
N ASN A 36 -32.20 -19.27 9.73
CA ASN A 36 -32.27 -19.86 8.40
C ASN A 36 -31.31 -19.19 7.40
N GLY A 37 -30.58 -18.15 7.84
CA GLY A 37 -29.68 -17.36 6.99
C GLY A 37 -30.39 -16.28 6.16
N GLU A 38 -31.66 -15.95 6.51
CA GLU A 38 -32.41 -14.88 5.84
C GLU A 38 -32.07 -13.54 6.49
N PHE A 39 -31.87 -12.52 5.65
CA PHE A 39 -31.57 -11.16 6.11
C PHE A 39 -32.75 -10.57 6.90
N ILE A 40 -32.49 -10.10 8.12
CA ILE A 40 -33.49 -9.45 8.98
C ILE A 40 -33.39 -7.93 8.87
N LYS A 41 -32.22 -7.38 9.22
CA LYS A 41 -31.98 -5.92 9.26
C LYS A 41 -30.48 -5.62 9.32
N PHE A 42 -30.15 -4.34 9.18
CA PHE A 42 -28.80 -3.85 9.51
C PHE A 42 -28.68 -3.55 11.00
N TYR A 43 -27.49 -3.77 11.54
CA TYR A 43 -27.11 -3.27 12.85
C TYR A 43 -27.17 -1.72 12.85
N GLU A 44 -27.87 -1.14 13.82
CA GLU A 44 -28.18 0.29 13.79
C GLU A 44 -27.01 1.19 14.19
N ASN A 45 -26.03 0.65 14.92
CA ASN A 45 -24.88 1.40 15.43
C ASN A 45 -23.58 1.06 14.73
N GLN A 46 -23.63 0.82 13.41
CA GLN A 46 -22.42 0.68 12.60
C GLN A 46 -21.64 2.00 12.63
N VAL A 47 -20.52 2.01 13.30
CA VAL A 47 -19.68 3.20 13.49
C VAL A 47 -18.29 2.90 13.00
N ASP A 48 -17.75 3.81 12.20
CA ASP A 48 -16.32 3.95 11.91
C ASP A 48 -15.93 5.32 12.47
N ASP A 49 -15.40 5.32 13.69
CA ASP A 49 -14.97 6.53 14.41
C ASP A 49 -13.45 6.56 14.53
N TYR A 50 -12.81 7.18 13.55
CA TYR A 50 -11.38 7.29 13.50
C TYR A 50 -10.92 8.74 13.31
N ASN A 51 -10.07 9.19 14.23
CA ASN A 51 -9.53 10.54 14.26
C ASN A 51 -8.03 10.55 13.95
N GLN A 52 -7.60 11.49 13.12
CA GLN A 52 -6.19 11.75 12.87
C GLN A 52 -5.83 13.22 13.09
N ASN A 53 -4.78 13.44 13.86
CA ASN A 53 -4.16 14.74 14.03
C ASN A 53 -2.80 14.76 13.36
N HIS A 54 -2.55 15.77 12.54
CA HIS A 54 -1.30 15.94 11.81
C HIS A 54 -0.60 17.22 12.26
N PHE A 55 0.66 17.09 12.65
CA PHE A 55 1.54 18.20 12.97
C PHE A 55 2.69 18.22 11.98
N GLN A 56 2.81 19.32 11.24
CA GLN A 56 3.79 19.43 10.17
C GLN A 56 4.65 20.68 10.35
N PHE A 57 5.96 20.52 10.14
CA PHE A 57 6.92 21.59 10.09
C PHE A 57 7.73 21.48 8.80
N HIS A 58 7.83 22.60 8.07
CA HIS A 58 8.61 22.68 6.84
C HIS A 58 9.59 23.85 6.93
N TRP A 59 10.86 23.54 6.70
CA TRP A 59 11.91 24.56 6.64
C TRP A 59 12.64 24.45 5.31
N ASN A 60 12.62 25.56 4.56
CA ASN A 60 13.33 25.69 3.30
C ASN A 60 14.30 26.87 3.41
N GLN A 61 15.57 26.61 3.17
CA GLN A 61 16.63 27.58 3.31
C GLN A 61 17.50 27.62 2.06
N LYS A 62 17.64 28.81 1.47
CA LYS A 62 18.64 29.07 0.45
C LYS A 62 19.99 29.29 1.12
N LEU A 63 20.88 28.31 1.07
CA LEU A 63 22.19 28.36 1.72
C LEU A 63 23.18 29.21 0.92
N SER A 64 23.05 29.20 -0.42
CA SER A 64 23.85 30.06 -1.32
C SER A 64 23.13 30.20 -2.67
N VAL A 65 23.75 30.90 -3.63
CA VAL A 65 23.21 31.02 -5.00
C VAL A 65 22.96 29.63 -5.67
N LYS A 66 23.71 28.62 -5.27
CA LYS A 66 23.69 27.30 -5.90
C LYS A 66 23.10 26.21 -5.03
N TRP A 67 22.96 26.43 -3.73
CA TRP A 67 22.55 25.39 -2.77
C TRP A 67 21.27 25.76 -2.06
N ASP A 68 20.31 24.85 -2.11
CA ASP A 68 19.06 24.87 -1.36
C ASP A 68 19.04 23.71 -0.35
N PHE A 69 18.49 23.97 0.82
CA PHE A 69 18.21 22.96 1.86
C PHE A 69 16.73 22.92 2.15
N SER A 70 16.20 21.71 2.36
CA SER A 70 14.82 21.51 2.79
C SER A 70 14.79 20.46 3.92
N LEU A 71 13.98 20.74 4.94
CA LEU A 71 13.67 19.85 6.06
C LEU A 71 12.15 19.78 6.23
N GLY A 72 11.61 18.57 6.34
CA GLY A 72 10.23 18.32 6.69
C GLY A 72 10.17 17.42 7.91
N LEU A 73 9.33 17.81 8.88
CA LEU A 73 8.98 16.98 10.03
C LEU A 73 7.47 16.79 10.02
N ASN A 74 7.02 15.58 10.25
CA ASN A 74 5.61 15.24 10.38
C ASN A 74 5.41 14.30 11.56
N TYR A 75 4.40 14.58 12.35
CA TYR A 75 3.87 13.68 13.36
C TYR A 75 2.38 13.50 13.13
N THR A 76 1.94 12.26 13.08
CA THR A 76 0.53 11.90 12.97
C THR A 76 0.16 11.04 14.16
N ARG A 77 -0.88 11.45 14.88
CA ARG A 77 -1.55 10.66 15.91
C ARG A 77 -2.88 10.17 15.35
N GLY A 78 -3.05 8.85 15.25
CA GLY A 78 -4.29 8.22 14.84
C GLY A 78 -4.89 7.42 15.99
N TYR A 79 -6.22 7.52 16.18
CA TYR A 79 -6.93 6.81 17.23
C TYR A 79 -8.39 6.62 16.85
N GLY A 80 -8.89 5.40 16.97
CA GLY A 80 -10.28 5.10 16.73
C GLY A 80 -10.56 3.63 16.53
N PHE A 81 -11.80 3.33 16.17
CA PHE A 81 -12.30 1.97 15.98
C PHE A 81 -13.38 1.93 14.92
N TYR A 82 -13.63 0.75 14.39
CA TYR A 82 -14.89 0.44 13.75
C TYR A 82 -15.65 -0.63 14.55
N GLU A 83 -16.97 -0.53 14.55
CA GLU A 83 -17.87 -1.42 15.29
C GLU A 83 -18.65 -2.27 14.30
N GLU A 84 -18.71 -3.56 14.57
CA GLU A 84 -19.41 -4.54 13.72
C GLU A 84 -20.24 -5.51 14.57
N TYR A 85 -21.36 -5.95 14.00
CA TYR A 85 -22.16 -7.04 14.51
C TYR A 85 -21.77 -8.34 13.79
N ASN A 86 -21.61 -9.42 14.52
CA ASN A 86 -21.27 -10.74 14.00
C ASN A 86 -22.31 -11.76 14.43
N ASN A 87 -22.86 -12.50 13.46
CA ASN A 87 -23.73 -13.64 13.72
C ASN A 87 -22.88 -14.90 14.00
N ASP A 88 -23.32 -15.72 14.94
CA ASP A 88 -22.78 -17.07 15.20
C ASP A 88 -21.26 -17.16 15.23
N GLN A 89 -20.60 -16.13 15.73
CA GLN A 89 -19.14 -16.15 15.86
C GLN A 89 -18.71 -17.18 16.92
N SER A 90 -17.71 -18.00 16.59
CA SER A 90 -17.21 -19.01 17.50
C SER A 90 -16.57 -18.39 18.75
N PHE A 91 -16.80 -18.98 19.93
CA PHE A 91 -16.13 -18.56 21.16
C PHE A 91 -14.61 -18.66 21.07
N SER A 92 -14.10 -19.66 20.35
CA SER A 92 -12.66 -19.82 20.15
C SER A 92 -12.01 -18.63 19.42
N SER A 93 -12.69 -17.99 18.45
CA SER A 93 -12.20 -16.78 17.78
C SER A 93 -12.21 -15.55 18.68
N LEU A 94 -13.07 -15.56 19.71
CA LEU A 94 -13.13 -14.52 20.74
C LEU A 94 -12.27 -14.85 21.97
N ILE A 95 -11.51 -15.96 21.95
CA ILE A 95 -10.73 -16.46 23.10
C ILE A 95 -11.63 -16.67 24.34
N LEU A 96 -12.81 -17.23 24.12
CA LEU A 96 -13.78 -17.59 25.17
C LEU A 96 -13.96 -19.11 25.23
N GLU A 97 -14.37 -19.60 26.40
CA GLU A 97 -14.67 -21.02 26.62
C GLU A 97 -16.07 -21.36 26.11
N ASP A 98 -16.28 -22.59 25.67
CA ASP A 98 -17.60 -23.09 25.35
C ASP A 98 -18.46 -23.18 26.60
N ILE A 99 -19.78 -23.00 26.47
CA ILE A 99 -20.73 -23.11 27.57
C ILE A 99 -21.36 -24.50 27.51
N GLU A 100 -21.30 -25.22 28.62
CA GLU A 100 -21.94 -26.54 28.76
C GLU A 100 -23.14 -26.43 29.71
N ILE A 101 -24.33 -26.79 29.20
CA ILE A 101 -25.59 -26.83 29.97
C ILE A 101 -26.21 -28.22 29.80
N GLY A 102 -26.00 -29.10 30.78
CA GLY A 102 -26.37 -30.51 30.67
C GLY A 102 -25.67 -31.18 29.51
N ASP A 103 -26.42 -31.76 28.57
CA ASP A 103 -25.89 -32.39 27.36
C ASP A 103 -25.74 -31.40 26.16
N THR A 104 -26.05 -30.12 26.36
CA THR A 104 -25.99 -29.10 25.30
C THR A 104 -24.72 -28.31 25.41
N LYS A 105 -23.98 -28.23 24.31
CA LYS A 105 -22.79 -27.42 24.17
C LYS A 105 -23.06 -26.18 23.25
N ILE A 106 -22.88 -24.99 23.80
CA ILE A 106 -22.95 -23.72 23.05
C ILE A 106 -21.52 -23.28 22.78
N ASN A 107 -21.13 -23.14 21.52
CA ASN A 107 -19.79 -22.80 21.07
C ASN A 107 -19.74 -21.57 20.16
N THR A 108 -20.89 -20.93 19.93
CA THR A 108 -21.02 -19.70 19.14
C THR A 108 -21.89 -18.66 19.86
N THR A 109 -21.77 -17.42 19.46
CA THR A 109 -22.60 -16.33 19.96
C THR A 109 -22.71 -15.19 18.95
N ASP A 110 -23.89 -14.58 18.88
CA ASP A 110 -24.04 -13.27 18.27
C ASP A 110 -23.36 -12.23 19.14
N ASN A 111 -22.62 -11.31 18.53
CA ASN A 111 -21.87 -10.34 19.29
C ASN A 111 -21.68 -9.01 18.55
N VAL A 112 -21.25 -8.01 19.31
CA VAL A 112 -20.76 -6.72 18.81
C VAL A 112 -19.32 -6.56 19.23
N THR A 113 -18.45 -6.30 18.30
CA THR A 113 -17.03 -6.05 18.53
C THR A 113 -16.60 -4.69 18.02
N GLN A 114 -15.60 -4.13 18.67
CA GLN A 114 -14.87 -2.95 18.18
C GLN A 114 -13.43 -3.35 17.84
N LYS A 115 -12.98 -3.00 16.64
CA LYS A 115 -11.60 -3.20 16.21
C LYS A 115 -10.89 -1.85 16.20
N TRP A 116 -9.95 -1.72 17.11
CA TRP A 116 -9.25 -0.49 17.44
C TRP A 116 -7.92 -0.36 16.72
N LEU A 117 -7.62 0.86 16.34
CA LEU A 117 -6.31 1.30 15.88
C LEU A 117 -5.89 2.51 16.73
N ASP A 118 -4.73 2.38 17.38
CA ASP A 118 -4.12 3.42 18.20
C ASP A 118 -2.66 3.57 17.75
N ASN A 119 -2.33 4.65 17.03
CA ASN A 119 -1.03 4.72 16.37
C ASN A 119 -0.38 6.10 16.39
N ASP A 120 0.94 6.06 16.44
CA ASP A 120 1.85 7.18 16.27
C ASP A 120 2.70 6.99 15.02
N PHE A 121 2.81 8.02 14.19
CA PHE A 121 3.65 7.99 13.00
C PHE A 121 4.52 9.25 12.90
N TYR A 122 5.81 9.05 12.95
CA TYR A 122 6.83 10.08 12.85
C TYR A 122 7.52 10.01 11.51
N VAL A 123 7.73 11.16 10.85
CA VAL A 123 8.47 11.25 9.59
C VAL A 123 9.40 12.45 9.64
N THR A 124 10.63 12.23 9.24
CA THR A 124 11.64 13.28 8.98
C THR A 124 12.13 13.12 7.56
N THR A 125 12.16 14.20 6.81
CA THR A 125 12.76 14.23 5.47
C THR A 125 13.75 15.37 5.39
N PHE A 126 14.84 15.20 4.64
CA PHE A 126 15.78 16.26 4.37
C PHE A 126 16.34 16.17 2.96
N SER A 127 16.71 17.30 2.38
CA SER A 127 17.43 17.32 1.12
C SER A 127 18.35 18.55 0.99
N PHE A 128 19.51 18.32 0.41
CA PHE A 128 20.42 19.35 -0.08
C PHE A 128 20.44 19.29 -1.60
N GLN A 129 20.08 20.37 -2.25
CA GLN A 129 20.05 20.46 -3.70
C GLN A 129 21.05 21.49 -4.20
N LYS A 130 21.93 21.04 -5.08
CA LYS A 130 22.82 21.91 -5.85
C LYS A 130 22.33 22.06 -7.28
N LYS A 131 22.18 23.29 -7.75
CA LYS A 131 21.84 23.63 -9.14
C LYS A 131 22.98 24.39 -9.79
N SER A 132 23.37 23.96 -10.98
CA SER A 132 24.31 24.63 -11.84
C SER A 132 23.80 24.55 -13.28
N ILE A 133 24.41 25.25 -14.23
CA ILE A 133 23.98 25.26 -15.63
C ILE A 133 23.96 23.85 -16.23
N ASN A 134 25.01 23.05 -15.96
CA ASN A 134 25.19 21.75 -16.59
C ASN A 134 24.97 20.56 -15.62
N ASN A 135 24.74 20.81 -14.34
CA ASN A 135 24.55 19.72 -13.39
C ASN A 135 23.53 20.07 -12.30
N LYS A 136 22.85 19.04 -11.86
CA LYS A 136 21.98 19.05 -10.69
C LYS A 136 22.38 17.89 -9.80
N ILE A 137 22.60 18.14 -8.51
CA ILE A 137 22.92 17.14 -7.51
C ILE A 137 21.92 17.30 -6.38
N ILE A 138 21.33 16.19 -5.94
CA ILE A 138 20.46 16.14 -4.77
C ILE A 138 20.97 15.04 -3.86
N ILE A 139 21.27 15.38 -2.63
CA ILE A 139 21.54 14.44 -1.53
C ILE A 139 20.39 14.59 -0.56
N GLY A 140 19.72 13.50 -0.22
CA GLY A 140 18.61 13.56 0.69
C GLY A 140 18.35 12.23 1.36
N GLY A 141 17.38 12.22 2.24
CA GLY A 141 16.97 11.03 2.92
C GLY A 141 15.69 11.24 3.70
N SER A 142 15.19 10.16 4.24
CA SER A 142 14.07 10.16 5.17
C SER A 142 14.29 9.15 6.28
N PHE A 143 13.65 9.43 7.41
CA PHE A 143 13.44 8.49 8.49
C PHE A 143 11.98 8.53 8.88
N SER A 144 11.37 7.36 9.03
CA SER A 144 10.03 7.26 9.60
C SER A 144 9.97 6.15 10.64
N ARG A 145 9.10 6.35 11.64
CA ARG A 145 8.76 5.35 12.63
C ARG A 145 7.26 5.32 12.85
N TYR A 146 6.69 4.15 12.67
CA TYR A 146 5.31 3.82 13.00
C TYR A 146 5.31 2.94 14.25
N ILE A 147 4.40 3.23 15.18
CA ILE A 147 4.10 2.43 16.36
C ILE A 147 2.58 2.37 16.41
N GLY A 148 2.00 1.17 16.42
CA GLY A 148 0.55 1.02 16.39
C GLY A 148 0.08 -0.18 17.17
N ASP A 149 -0.86 0.08 18.07
CA ASP A 149 -1.63 -0.93 18.79
C ASP A 149 -2.90 -1.25 18.00
N HIS A 150 -3.07 -2.52 17.66
CA HIS A 150 -4.25 -3.05 16.99
C HIS A 150 -4.90 -4.06 17.93
N TYR A 151 -6.15 -3.85 18.32
CA TYR A 151 -6.83 -4.78 19.21
C TYR A 151 -8.33 -4.84 18.98
N GLY A 152 -8.92 -6.00 19.26
CA GLY A 152 -10.35 -6.20 19.24
C GLY A 152 -10.92 -6.30 20.65
N SER A 153 -12.04 -5.60 20.88
CA SER A 153 -12.78 -5.62 22.14
C SER A 153 -14.20 -6.11 21.94
N LEU A 154 -14.64 -7.06 22.75
CA LEU A 154 -16.02 -7.52 22.78
C LEU A 154 -16.85 -6.52 23.58
N ILE A 155 -17.85 -5.92 22.94
CA ILE A 155 -18.71 -4.88 23.54
C ILE A 155 -20.02 -5.47 24.05
N TRP A 156 -20.57 -6.41 23.29
CA TRP A 156 -21.78 -7.13 23.65
C TRP A 156 -21.74 -8.55 23.08
N SER A 157 -22.37 -9.48 23.76
CA SER A 157 -22.60 -10.85 23.27
C SER A 157 -23.93 -11.39 23.81
N LYS A 158 -24.61 -12.20 23.00
CA LYS A 158 -25.85 -12.90 23.37
C LYS A 158 -25.58 -13.91 24.49
N PHE A 159 -24.46 -14.62 24.38
CA PHE A 159 -23.92 -15.51 25.42
C PHE A 159 -22.50 -15.05 25.74
N SER A 160 -22.26 -14.66 26.99
CA SER A 160 -20.99 -14.04 27.39
C SER A 160 -19.91 -14.99 27.90
N SER A 161 -20.26 -16.28 28.09
CA SER A 161 -19.32 -17.28 28.62
C SER A 161 -18.53 -16.75 29.83
N ASN A 162 -17.19 -16.81 29.77
CA ASN A 162 -16.27 -16.28 30.77
C ASN A 162 -15.71 -14.89 30.42
N ALA A 163 -16.34 -14.17 29.48
CA ALA A 163 -15.90 -12.83 29.09
C ALA A 163 -15.93 -11.84 30.27
N GLN A 164 -14.85 -11.10 30.45
CA GLN A 164 -14.80 -9.97 31.37
C GLN A 164 -15.25 -8.69 30.65
N PRO A 165 -15.68 -7.64 31.34
CA PRO A 165 -15.98 -6.36 30.73
C PRO A 165 -14.80 -5.85 29.89
N ASN A 166 -15.09 -5.39 28.67
CA ASN A 166 -14.07 -5.00 27.67
C ASN A 166 -13.07 -6.11 27.32
N HIS A 167 -13.57 -7.35 27.24
CA HIS A 167 -12.76 -8.51 26.86
C HIS A 167 -12.04 -8.27 25.55
N ARG A 168 -10.70 -8.33 25.58
CA ARG A 168 -9.86 -8.23 24.37
C ARG A 168 -9.61 -9.63 23.82
N PHE A 169 -10.04 -9.84 22.59
CA PHE A 169 -9.86 -11.12 21.92
C PHE A 169 -8.66 -11.18 20.97
N TYR A 170 -8.02 -10.05 20.69
CA TYR A 170 -6.68 -9.98 20.11
C TYR A 170 -5.99 -8.66 20.48
N TYR A 171 -4.67 -8.69 20.42
CA TYR A 171 -3.83 -7.50 20.56
C TYR A 171 -2.54 -7.69 19.77
N THR A 172 -2.22 -6.76 18.91
CA THR A 172 -0.97 -6.75 18.14
C THR A 172 -0.30 -5.38 18.26
N LEU A 173 0.93 -5.37 18.72
CA LEU A 173 1.82 -4.20 18.60
C LEU A 173 2.60 -4.32 17.30
N GLY A 174 2.42 -3.34 16.41
CA GLY A 174 3.17 -3.19 15.18
C GLY A 174 4.15 -2.03 15.26
N GLU A 175 5.44 -2.28 15.07
CA GLU A 175 6.46 -1.25 14.95
C GLU A 175 7.17 -1.38 13.60
N LYS A 176 7.29 -0.26 12.89
CA LYS A 176 8.08 -0.19 11.65
C LYS A 176 8.96 1.03 11.66
N SER A 177 10.25 0.82 11.45
CA SER A 177 11.22 1.90 11.22
C SER A 177 11.74 1.77 9.79
N ASP A 178 11.79 2.89 9.09
CA ASP A 178 12.24 3.00 7.70
C ASP A 178 13.21 4.17 7.59
N ALA A 179 14.40 3.93 7.11
CA ALA A 179 15.42 4.94 6.91
C ALA A 179 16.01 4.81 5.51
N ASN A 180 16.13 5.91 4.81
CA ASN A 180 16.84 5.90 3.53
C ASN A 180 17.72 7.13 3.36
N ILE A 181 18.77 6.95 2.56
CA ILE A 181 19.61 8.02 2.04
C ILE A 181 19.78 7.82 0.54
N PHE A 182 19.78 8.91 -0.21
CA PHE A 182 19.93 8.85 -1.66
C PHE A 182 20.78 9.98 -2.20
N LEU A 183 21.44 9.68 -3.31
CA LEU A 183 22.16 10.63 -4.16
C LEU A 183 21.59 10.59 -5.58
N LYS A 184 21.00 11.71 -6.03
CA LYS A 184 20.58 11.90 -7.42
C LYS A 184 21.49 12.86 -8.11
N THR A 185 21.97 12.49 -9.28
CA THR A 185 22.79 13.39 -10.11
C THR A 185 22.21 13.46 -11.51
N THR A 186 22.33 14.63 -12.14
CA THR A 186 22.03 14.81 -13.56
C THR A 186 23.13 15.69 -14.13
N PHE A 187 23.76 15.24 -15.22
CA PHE A 187 24.81 15.94 -15.95
C PHE A 187 24.39 16.17 -17.39
N LEU A 188 24.42 17.40 -17.85
CA LEU A 188 24.22 17.75 -19.24
C LEU A 188 25.56 17.84 -19.95
N ILE A 189 25.76 17.05 -21.03
CA ILE A 189 26.98 16.98 -21.81
C ILE A 189 26.71 17.55 -23.20
N LYS A 190 27.38 18.64 -23.53
CA LYS A 190 27.35 19.31 -24.86
C LYS A 190 25.94 19.53 -25.43
N ASN A 191 24.92 19.74 -24.60
CA ASN A 191 23.51 19.94 -24.97
C ASN A 191 22.85 18.80 -25.77
N TYR A 192 23.56 17.67 -25.98
CA TYR A 192 23.03 16.52 -26.71
C TYR A 192 22.67 15.34 -25.80
N PHE A 193 23.36 15.21 -24.66
CA PHE A 193 23.15 14.12 -23.73
C PHE A 193 22.91 14.65 -22.32
N SER A 194 21.97 14.03 -21.65
CA SER A 194 21.83 14.17 -20.20
C SER A 194 21.99 12.81 -19.57
N PHE A 195 22.95 12.66 -18.69
CA PHE A 195 23.19 11.47 -17.90
C PHE A 195 22.59 11.64 -16.52
N PHE A 196 21.85 10.68 -16.01
CA PHE A 196 21.35 10.72 -14.65
C PHE A 196 21.66 9.44 -13.90
N THR A 197 21.89 9.59 -12.59
CA THR A 197 21.97 8.48 -11.65
C THR A 197 21.15 8.80 -10.41
N ASP A 198 20.58 7.77 -9.81
CA ASP A 198 19.88 7.81 -8.53
C ASP A 198 20.31 6.57 -7.74
N ILE A 199 21.04 6.76 -6.66
CA ILE A 199 21.53 5.68 -5.81
C ILE A 199 20.87 5.85 -4.45
N GLN A 200 20.11 4.85 -4.03
CA GLN A 200 19.43 4.82 -2.74
C GLN A 200 19.86 3.60 -1.95
N TYR A 201 20.17 3.82 -0.67
CA TYR A 201 20.23 2.78 0.34
C TYR A 201 19.05 2.96 1.29
N ARG A 202 18.31 1.88 1.57
CA ARG A 202 17.13 1.87 2.43
C ARG A 202 17.25 0.74 3.45
N TYR A 203 17.05 1.07 4.72
CA TYR A 203 16.97 0.13 5.83
C TYR A 203 15.54 0.13 6.36
N VAL A 204 14.98 -1.08 6.52
CA VAL A 204 13.66 -1.27 7.13
C VAL A 204 13.79 -2.25 8.28
N LYS A 205 13.24 -1.90 9.43
CA LYS A 205 13.02 -2.81 10.55
C LYS A 205 11.53 -2.94 10.80
N TYR A 206 11.06 -4.16 10.91
CA TYR A 206 9.65 -4.48 11.10
C TYR A 206 9.48 -5.47 12.24
N ASP A 207 8.77 -5.05 13.29
CA ASP A 207 8.45 -5.85 14.46
C ASP A 207 6.93 -5.96 14.58
N LEU A 208 6.39 -7.19 14.69
CA LEU A 208 5.01 -7.48 15.05
C LEU A 208 5.02 -8.42 16.24
N LYS A 209 4.24 -8.11 17.28
CA LYS A 209 4.13 -8.93 18.50
C LYS A 209 2.70 -8.96 18.97
N GLY A 210 2.22 -10.13 19.35
CA GLY A 210 0.89 -10.32 19.92
C GLY A 210 0.09 -11.37 19.17
N THR A 211 -1.24 -11.27 19.23
CA THR A 211 -2.16 -12.20 18.58
C THR A 211 -2.82 -11.51 17.38
N LEU A 212 -2.89 -12.20 16.24
CA LEU A 212 -3.61 -11.75 15.05
C LEU A 212 -5.02 -12.30 15.09
N ASN A 213 -6.05 -11.45 15.01
CA ASN A 213 -7.47 -11.78 14.83
C ASN A 213 -7.91 -13.10 15.50
N GLY A 214 -7.48 -13.35 16.78
CA GLY A 214 -7.77 -14.59 17.48
C GLY A 214 -6.54 -15.15 18.22
N PRO A 215 -6.53 -16.45 18.55
CA PRO A 215 -5.50 -17.04 19.40
C PRO A 215 -4.14 -17.30 18.72
N ILE A 216 -3.95 -16.88 17.48
CA ILE A 216 -2.72 -17.14 16.74
C ILE A 216 -1.66 -16.11 17.14
N ASP A 217 -0.63 -16.56 17.86
CA ASP A 217 0.51 -15.72 18.20
C ASP A 217 1.31 -15.34 16.95
N THR A 218 1.60 -14.05 16.83
CA THR A 218 2.51 -13.55 15.81
C THR A 218 3.74 -12.92 16.46
N ASN A 219 4.90 -13.25 15.93
CA ASN A 219 6.18 -12.66 16.35
C ASN A 219 7.08 -12.53 15.12
N VAL A 220 7.02 -11.35 14.50
CA VAL A 220 7.86 -11.01 13.35
C VAL A 220 8.92 -10.04 13.83
N ASN A 221 10.19 -10.32 13.54
CA ASN A 221 11.31 -9.40 13.77
C ASN A 221 12.23 -9.47 12.56
N GLU A 222 11.96 -8.62 11.57
CA GLU A 222 12.65 -8.64 10.30
C GLU A 222 13.43 -7.34 10.05
N LYS A 223 14.55 -7.48 9.35
CA LYS A 223 15.41 -6.36 8.95
C LYS A 223 15.77 -6.50 7.49
N PHE A 224 15.51 -5.46 6.74
CA PHE A 224 15.80 -5.41 5.31
C PHE A 224 16.81 -4.31 5.01
N ASN A 225 17.75 -4.64 4.14
CA ASN A 225 18.75 -3.71 3.62
C ASN A 225 18.63 -3.71 2.10
N PHE A 226 18.19 -2.61 1.54
CA PHE A 226 17.93 -2.49 0.12
C PHE A 226 18.89 -1.51 -0.53
N PHE A 227 19.46 -1.92 -1.65
CA PHE A 227 20.22 -1.06 -2.54
C PHE A 227 19.45 -0.89 -3.84
N ASN A 228 19.01 0.32 -4.12
CA ASN A 228 18.12 0.67 -5.23
C ASN A 228 18.82 1.66 -6.17
N PRO A 229 19.73 1.20 -7.06
CA PRO A 229 20.36 2.04 -8.04
C PRO A 229 19.46 2.25 -9.25
N LYS A 230 19.51 3.46 -9.81
CA LYS A 230 18.94 3.80 -11.11
C LYS A 230 19.92 4.65 -11.91
N ALA A 231 20.06 4.36 -13.18
CA ALA A 231 20.85 5.15 -14.12
C ALA A 231 20.16 5.23 -15.47
N GLY A 232 20.45 6.29 -16.19
CA GLY A 232 19.94 6.43 -17.55
C GLY A 232 20.57 7.59 -18.31
N VAL A 233 20.29 7.60 -19.59
CA VAL A 233 20.74 8.63 -20.53
C VAL A 233 19.57 9.14 -21.36
N ASN A 234 19.52 10.46 -21.54
CA ASN A 234 18.65 11.11 -22.52
C ASN A 234 19.51 11.62 -23.67
N LEU A 235 19.10 11.36 -24.89
CA LEU A 235 19.65 11.89 -26.11
C LEU A 235 18.68 12.95 -26.65
N PHE A 236 19.10 14.23 -26.65
CA PHE A 236 18.36 15.33 -27.26
C PHE A 236 18.65 15.37 -28.76
N ILE A 237 17.80 14.73 -29.56
CA ILE A 237 17.95 14.64 -31.02
C ILE A 237 17.78 16.01 -31.65
N ASN A 238 16.78 16.75 -31.16
CA ASN A 238 16.52 18.14 -31.51
C ASN A 238 15.67 18.80 -30.39
N LYS A 239 15.17 20.03 -30.61
CA LYS A 239 14.38 20.78 -29.63
C LYS A 239 13.04 20.11 -29.28
N SER A 240 12.55 19.24 -30.16
CA SER A 240 11.24 18.58 -30.02
C SER A 240 11.34 17.07 -29.73
N SER A 241 12.52 16.47 -29.84
CA SER A 241 12.68 15.01 -29.83
C SER A 241 13.75 14.57 -28.85
N ILE A 242 13.38 13.65 -27.96
CA ILE A 242 14.25 13.06 -26.96
C ILE A 242 14.09 11.54 -27.02
N ALA A 243 15.20 10.82 -27.12
CA ALA A 243 15.23 9.39 -26.84
C ALA A 243 15.86 9.16 -25.46
N TYR A 244 15.43 8.13 -24.74
CA TYR A 244 16.01 7.77 -23.45
C TYR A 244 16.18 6.27 -23.27
N LEU A 245 17.15 5.90 -22.45
CA LEU A 245 17.38 4.56 -21.96
C LEU A 245 17.61 4.64 -20.45
N SER A 246 16.97 3.76 -19.68
CA SER A 246 17.20 3.66 -18.25
C SER A 246 17.19 2.23 -17.73
N VAL A 247 17.90 2.01 -16.64
CA VAL A 247 17.84 0.79 -15.83
C VAL A 247 17.66 1.18 -14.37
N ALA A 248 16.79 0.44 -13.67
CA ALA A 248 16.52 0.66 -12.25
C ALA A 248 16.43 -0.68 -11.52
N VAL A 249 16.87 -0.69 -10.26
CA VAL A 249 16.60 -1.76 -9.31
C VAL A 249 15.74 -1.19 -8.18
N ALA A 250 14.69 -1.91 -7.82
CA ALA A 250 13.82 -1.57 -6.71
C ALA A 250 13.56 -2.81 -5.86
N ASN A 251 13.52 -2.63 -4.55
CA ASN A 251 13.20 -3.70 -3.61
C ASN A 251 12.02 -3.29 -2.74
N ARG A 252 11.20 -4.27 -2.34
CA ARG A 252 10.05 -4.07 -1.48
C ARG A 252 9.98 -5.15 -0.42
N GLU A 253 9.82 -4.74 0.84
CA GLU A 253 9.54 -5.62 1.96
C GLU A 253 8.08 -6.12 1.93
N PRO A 254 7.79 -7.30 2.53
CA PRO A 254 6.43 -7.74 2.80
C PRO A 254 5.69 -6.80 3.75
N ASN A 255 4.39 -6.76 3.66
CA ASN A 255 3.53 -6.04 4.60
C ASN A 255 2.97 -6.98 5.68
N LYS A 256 2.19 -6.42 6.64
CA LYS A 256 1.58 -7.19 7.73
C LYS A 256 0.80 -8.41 7.21
N THR A 257 -0.10 -8.21 6.25
CA THR A 257 -0.98 -9.25 5.70
C THR A 257 -0.19 -10.38 5.01
N ASP A 258 1.00 -10.09 4.48
CA ASP A 258 1.84 -11.12 3.88
C ASP A 258 2.38 -12.10 4.94
N TYR A 259 2.66 -11.61 6.18
CA TYR A 259 3.11 -12.45 7.31
C TYR A 259 1.99 -13.28 7.93
N ASP A 260 0.73 -12.87 7.83
CA ASP A 260 -0.42 -13.62 8.32
C ASP A 260 -0.53 -14.98 7.61
N ASN A 261 0.07 -15.12 6.43
CA ASN A 261 -0.02 -16.29 5.56
C ASN A 261 1.30 -17.04 5.35
N GLY A 262 2.29 -16.83 6.21
CA GLY A 262 3.56 -17.57 6.18
C GLY A 262 4.80 -16.70 6.39
N SER A 263 5.92 -17.14 5.81
CA SER A 263 7.21 -16.43 5.89
C SER A 263 7.57 -15.81 4.53
N PRO A 264 7.04 -14.63 4.20
CA PRO A 264 7.26 -14.01 2.90
C PRO A 264 8.67 -13.46 2.78
N LYS A 265 9.21 -13.46 1.57
CA LYS A 265 10.47 -12.81 1.23
C LYS A 265 10.22 -11.44 0.64
N SER A 266 11.23 -10.57 0.71
CA SER A 266 11.22 -9.32 -0.04
C SER A 266 11.27 -9.57 -1.55
N GLU A 267 10.53 -8.76 -2.31
CA GLU A 267 10.58 -8.82 -3.77
C GLU A 267 11.63 -7.85 -4.31
N LYS A 268 12.26 -8.21 -5.42
CA LYS A 268 13.20 -7.37 -6.15
C LYS A 268 12.74 -7.22 -7.60
N LEU A 269 12.79 -6.01 -8.11
CA LEU A 269 12.53 -5.63 -9.49
C LEU A 269 13.80 -5.09 -10.12
N THR A 270 14.13 -5.59 -11.32
CA THR A 270 15.06 -4.95 -12.24
C THR A 270 14.29 -4.51 -13.47
N ASP A 271 14.31 -3.21 -13.75
CA ASP A 271 13.51 -2.57 -14.80
C ASP A 271 14.42 -1.94 -15.86
N PHE A 272 14.16 -2.26 -17.12
CA PHE A 272 14.82 -1.69 -18.32
C PHE A 272 13.79 -0.93 -19.11
N GLU A 273 14.06 0.33 -19.43
CA GLU A 273 13.18 1.18 -20.22
C GLU A 273 13.94 1.80 -21.40
N LEU A 274 13.31 1.77 -22.57
CA LEU A 274 13.71 2.51 -23.76
C LEU A 274 12.52 3.35 -24.22
N GLY A 275 12.72 4.66 -24.40
CA GLY A 275 11.62 5.49 -24.82
C GLY A 275 12.00 6.60 -25.78
N TYR A 276 10.95 7.16 -26.38
CA TYR A 276 11.03 8.28 -27.28
C TYR A 276 9.91 9.30 -26.98
N LYS A 277 10.28 10.54 -26.83
CA LYS A 277 9.35 11.66 -26.62
C LYS A 277 9.47 12.64 -27.76
N TYR A 278 8.32 13.03 -28.31
CA TYR A 278 8.19 14.10 -29.27
C TYR A 278 7.20 15.14 -28.74
N SER A 279 7.58 16.41 -28.77
CA SER A 279 6.72 17.50 -28.33
C SER A 279 6.82 18.69 -29.27
N SER A 280 5.66 19.10 -29.76
CA SER A 280 5.48 20.32 -30.56
C SER A 280 4.25 21.10 -30.08
N SER A 281 3.93 22.22 -30.74
CA SER A 281 2.74 23.01 -30.41
C SER A 281 1.41 22.23 -30.55
N ASN A 282 1.39 21.23 -31.42
CA ASN A 282 0.15 20.54 -31.80
C ASN A 282 0.19 19.03 -31.52
N ILE A 283 1.35 18.47 -31.26
CA ILE A 283 1.54 17.01 -31.11
C ILE A 283 2.47 16.74 -29.93
N ASN A 284 2.02 15.89 -29.02
CA ASN A 284 2.89 15.26 -28.02
C ASN A 284 2.76 13.75 -28.16
N LEU A 285 3.90 13.08 -28.26
CA LEU A 285 4.00 11.62 -28.30
C LEU A 285 4.98 11.16 -27.23
N ASN A 286 4.62 10.10 -26.51
CA ASN A 286 5.49 9.42 -25.54
C ASN A 286 5.37 7.92 -25.81
N LEU A 287 6.42 7.33 -26.38
CA LEU A 287 6.56 5.90 -26.59
C LEU A 287 7.50 5.34 -25.52
N ASN A 288 7.09 4.30 -24.83
CA ASN A 288 7.89 3.58 -23.85
C ASN A 288 7.87 2.08 -24.16
N ILE A 289 9.03 1.46 -24.13
CA ILE A 289 9.23 0.01 -24.20
C ILE A 289 9.89 -0.38 -22.89
N TYR A 290 9.33 -1.34 -22.19
CA TYR A 290 9.85 -1.78 -20.90
C TYR A 290 10.02 -3.28 -20.81
N HIS A 291 10.98 -3.68 -19.97
CA HIS A 291 11.20 -5.07 -19.59
C HIS A 291 11.55 -5.14 -18.10
N MET A 292 10.61 -5.65 -17.33
CA MET A 292 10.67 -5.77 -15.86
C MET A 292 10.93 -7.22 -15.48
N LEU A 293 12.00 -7.48 -14.74
CA LEU A 293 12.35 -8.79 -14.18
C LEU A 293 12.11 -8.74 -12.68
N TYR A 294 11.36 -9.70 -12.17
CA TYR A 294 11.07 -9.82 -10.74
C TYR A 294 11.70 -11.09 -10.18
N ASP A 295 12.36 -10.94 -9.04
CA ASP A 295 12.81 -12.03 -8.19
C ASP A 295 11.88 -12.07 -6.96
N ASP A 296 11.34 -13.25 -6.61
CA ASP A 296 10.42 -13.46 -5.46
C ASP A 296 9.22 -12.50 -5.43
N GLN A 297 8.56 -12.24 -6.56
CA GLN A 297 7.40 -11.34 -6.63
C GLN A 297 6.27 -11.80 -5.72
N LEU A 298 5.71 -10.86 -4.93
CA LEU A 298 4.50 -11.09 -4.12
C LEU A 298 3.25 -10.90 -4.99
N VAL A 299 2.59 -12.00 -5.35
CA VAL A 299 1.39 -11.99 -6.20
C VAL A 299 0.17 -12.49 -5.45
N LEU A 300 -1.00 -12.02 -5.87
CA LEU A 300 -2.30 -12.47 -5.34
C LEU A 300 -2.53 -13.95 -5.69
N THR A 301 -2.90 -14.75 -4.70
CA THR A 301 -3.19 -16.17 -4.87
C THR A 301 -4.61 -16.44 -5.38
N GLY A 302 -5.49 -15.44 -5.31
CA GLY A 302 -6.93 -15.58 -5.51
C GLY A 302 -7.68 -15.99 -4.24
N GLU A 303 -6.97 -16.29 -3.15
CA GLU A 303 -7.55 -16.57 -1.84
C GLU A 303 -7.75 -15.27 -1.07
N LEU A 304 -8.70 -15.26 -0.15
CA LEU A 304 -8.94 -14.20 0.81
C LEU A 304 -8.58 -14.69 2.21
N ASP A 305 -8.12 -13.78 3.06
CA ASP A 305 -7.97 -14.05 4.49
C ASP A 305 -9.35 -14.03 5.20
N GLU A 306 -9.37 -14.30 6.50
CA GLU A 306 -10.58 -14.37 7.31
C GLU A 306 -11.40 -13.07 7.37
N VAL A 307 -10.79 -11.94 7.02
CA VAL A 307 -11.44 -10.61 6.97
C VAL A 307 -11.69 -10.12 5.54
N GLY A 308 -11.44 -10.97 4.54
CA GLY A 308 -11.70 -10.69 3.12
C GLY A 308 -10.58 -9.95 2.40
N PHE A 309 -9.36 -9.84 2.97
CA PHE A 309 -8.22 -9.28 2.25
C PHE A 309 -7.55 -10.32 1.35
N PRO A 310 -7.12 -9.92 0.15
CA PRO A 310 -6.43 -10.83 -0.75
C PRO A 310 -5.08 -11.31 -0.21
N ILE A 311 -4.91 -12.63 -0.19
CA ILE A 311 -3.67 -13.28 0.20
C ILE A 311 -2.64 -13.18 -0.92
N ARG A 312 -1.38 -12.89 -0.55
CA ARG A 312 -0.24 -12.90 -1.47
C ARG A 312 0.79 -13.93 -1.05
N LYS A 313 1.45 -14.52 -2.04
CA LYS A 313 2.62 -15.40 -1.85
C LYS A 313 3.72 -15.01 -2.82
N ASN A 314 4.96 -15.26 -2.42
CA ASN A 314 6.07 -15.14 -3.35
C ASN A 314 5.94 -16.21 -4.44
N VAL A 315 6.04 -15.77 -5.67
CA VAL A 315 6.28 -16.63 -6.81
C VAL A 315 7.74 -16.48 -7.19
N GLY A 316 8.35 -17.50 -7.73
CA GLY A 316 9.73 -17.42 -8.18
C GLY A 316 9.95 -16.29 -9.21
N ASP A 317 10.74 -16.52 -10.22
CA ASP A 317 10.97 -15.53 -11.25
C ASP A 317 9.69 -15.19 -12.03
N SER A 318 9.50 -13.92 -12.27
CA SER A 318 8.45 -13.42 -13.15
C SER A 318 8.96 -12.26 -14.02
N TYR A 319 8.26 -11.97 -15.10
CA TYR A 319 8.60 -10.82 -15.93
C TYR A 319 7.36 -10.13 -16.50
N ARG A 320 7.52 -8.86 -16.78
CA ARG A 320 6.57 -8.05 -17.54
C ARG A 320 7.32 -7.35 -18.66
N THR A 321 6.78 -7.41 -19.86
CA THR A 321 7.32 -6.68 -21.00
C THR A 321 6.20 -6.04 -21.79
N GLY A 322 6.43 -4.85 -22.30
CA GLY A 322 5.37 -4.15 -23.01
C GLY A 322 5.85 -2.93 -23.77
N VAL A 323 4.89 -2.39 -24.50
CA VAL A 323 5.01 -1.14 -25.25
C VAL A 323 3.81 -0.27 -24.89
N GLU A 324 4.08 0.98 -24.55
CA GLU A 324 3.08 1.98 -24.19
C GLU A 324 3.24 3.19 -25.10
N LEU A 325 2.12 3.68 -25.63
CA LEU A 325 2.07 4.88 -26.44
C LEU A 325 1.01 5.82 -25.88
N GLU A 326 1.47 6.99 -25.44
CA GLU A 326 0.60 8.12 -25.14
C GLU A 326 0.70 9.14 -26.25
N SER A 327 -0.43 9.65 -26.69
CA SER A 327 -0.45 10.66 -27.74
C SER A 327 -1.51 11.73 -27.51
N PHE A 328 -1.13 12.95 -27.79
CA PHE A 328 -1.98 14.12 -27.81
C PHE A 328 -1.85 14.83 -29.14
N PHE A 329 -2.99 15.10 -29.78
CA PHE A 329 -3.09 15.83 -31.04
C PHE A 329 -4.04 17.02 -30.87
N LYS A 330 -3.56 18.22 -31.10
CA LYS A 330 -4.39 19.39 -31.24
C LYS A 330 -4.73 19.59 -32.72
N ILE A 331 -5.89 19.07 -33.14
CA ILE A 331 -6.32 19.08 -34.55
C ILE A 331 -6.67 20.51 -34.97
N ASN A 332 -7.38 21.23 -34.10
CA ASN A 332 -7.68 22.65 -34.26
C ASN A 332 -8.02 23.29 -32.90
N SER A 333 -8.51 24.55 -32.88
CA SER A 333 -8.85 25.26 -31.65
C SER A 333 -10.01 24.67 -30.85
N ARG A 334 -10.83 23.79 -31.47
CA ARG A 334 -12.03 23.19 -30.88
C ARG A 334 -11.92 21.69 -30.68
N LEU A 335 -10.96 21.02 -31.34
CA LEU A 335 -10.83 19.57 -31.31
C LEU A 335 -9.43 19.16 -30.89
N GLN A 336 -9.38 18.37 -29.82
CA GLN A 336 -8.18 17.74 -29.30
C GLN A 336 -8.45 16.24 -29.19
N TRP A 337 -7.45 15.42 -29.50
CA TRP A 337 -7.53 13.97 -29.40
C TRP A 337 -6.41 13.45 -28.50
N LEU A 338 -6.78 12.73 -27.45
CA LEU A 338 -5.89 12.04 -26.52
C LEU A 338 -6.04 10.55 -26.71
N ASN A 339 -4.92 9.84 -26.75
CA ASN A 339 -4.86 8.38 -26.82
C ASN A 339 -3.87 7.84 -25.81
N ASN A 340 -4.21 6.67 -25.27
CA ASN A 340 -3.31 5.83 -24.49
C ASN A 340 -3.51 4.38 -24.97
N ILE A 341 -2.41 3.75 -25.43
CA ILE A 341 -2.42 2.37 -25.93
C ILE A 341 -1.29 1.63 -25.23
N SER A 342 -1.62 0.48 -24.64
CA SER A 342 -0.64 -0.40 -24.02
C SER A 342 -0.81 -1.84 -24.51
N PHE A 343 0.31 -2.45 -24.87
CA PHE A 343 0.41 -3.88 -25.15
C PHE A 343 1.41 -4.48 -24.19
N SER A 344 1.00 -5.45 -23.38
CA SER A 344 1.88 -6.07 -22.40
C SER A 344 1.74 -7.59 -22.36
N LYS A 345 2.84 -8.23 -21.97
CA LYS A 345 2.90 -9.65 -21.63
C LYS A 345 3.45 -9.78 -20.21
N ASN A 346 2.67 -10.43 -19.33
CA ASN A 346 3.00 -10.64 -17.92
C ASN A 346 3.04 -12.14 -17.66
N ILE A 347 4.17 -12.66 -17.16
CA ILE A 347 4.38 -14.09 -16.95
C ILE A 347 4.96 -14.32 -15.55
N ASN A 348 4.30 -15.15 -14.76
CA ASN A 348 4.87 -15.82 -13.60
C ASN A 348 5.36 -17.19 -14.10
N LYS A 349 6.64 -17.51 -13.91
CA LYS A 349 7.21 -18.77 -14.43
C LYS A 349 6.71 -19.96 -13.64
N GLU A 350 6.52 -19.79 -12.35
CA GLU A 350 6.02 -20.80 -11.43
C GLU A 350 4.95 -20.18 -10.55
N PHE A 351 3.70 -20.63 -10.70
CA PHE A 351 2.58 -20.14 -9.91
C PHE A 351 1.58 -21.28 -9.64
N TYR A 352 1.35 -21.57 -8.36
CA TYR A 352 0.39 -22.54 -7.91
C TYR A 352 -0.69 -21.83 -7.10
N PHE A 353 -1.95 -22.05 -7.44
CA PHE A 353 -3.08 -21.56 -6.66
C PHE A 353 -4.08 -22.68 -6.43
N LYS A 354 -4.73 -22.67 -5.28
CA LYS A 354 -5.85 -23.55 -5.00
C LYS A 354 -7.11 -22.99 -5.65
N ARG A 355 -7.79 -23.81 -6.40
CA ARG A 355 -9.15 -23.55 -6.84
C ARG A 355 -10.03 -24.65 -6.30
N ASP A 356 -11.06 -24.28 -5.51
CA ASP A 356 -12.03 -25.22 -4.91
C ASP A 356 -11.36 -26.36 -4.09
N GLY A 357 -10.27 -26.06 -3.38
CA GLY A 357 -9.56 -27.04 -2.56
C GLY A 357 -8.63 -27.99 -3.32
N ILE A 358 -8.47 -27.84 -4.62
CA ILE A 358 -7.59 -28.66 -5.47
C ILE A 358 -6.37 -27.79 -5.86
N LEU A 359 -5.16 -28.36 -5.70
CA LEU A 359 -3.89 -27.76 -6.13
C LEU A 359 -3.75 -27.85 -7.64
#